data_9e6fb6b5c26d4ec30c64fc96b688fc99
#
_entry.id   9e6fb6b5c26d4ec30c64fc96b688fc99
#
_cell.length_a   1.000
_cell.length_b   1.000
_cell.length_c   1.000
_cell.angle_alpha   90.00
_cell.angle_beta   90.00
_cell.angle_gamma   90.00
#
_symmetry.space_group_name_H-M   'P 1'
#
loop_
_entity.id
_entity.type
_entity.pdbx_description
1 polymer ?
#
loop_
_entity_poly.entity_id
_entity_poly.type
_entity_poly.pdbx_seq_one_letter_code
_entity_poly.pdbx_strand_id
1 'polypeptide(L)'
;MRTIAVAPFIFILALFFLAASPLMADTVKVTPLGSHDGEFCGRDRALVFEDPDGTRLLYDAGRTVAGAKDPRLGRIDVVLVSHMHGDHVGNQHIEATNQGTCATPLTPVDALPDTSSVTIALAKKAKIITGSEMPKFFASKLKALGGDPGDAELVRFGGSRKVNGVTITTVPAVHSNGIAPGMIGGQLGELLHASGLTAYAGPPTGYVLTFSNGLVVYLSGDTGITAEQDSVVRRHYRAGLAVMNIGDTYTTGPSEAAFVVNELVKPNAVIASHANEAATKNGKVIPGTRTDIFMQATKVPVYLPLSDRTMQFDAKGLCVAGC
;
A
#
# COMPACT_ATOMS: atom_id res chain seq x y z
N MET A 1 -61.89 23.38 65.00
CA MET A 1 -61.53 23.55 63.63
C MET A 1 -60.02 23.44 63.47
N ARG A 2 -59.51 22.32 62.91
CA ARG A 2 -58.09 22.09 62.70
C ARG A 2 -57.83 22.23 61.19
N THR A 3 -57.09 23.24 60.84
CA THR A 3 -56.65 23.53 59.47
C THR A 3 -55.48 22.61 59.10
N ILE A 4 -55.69 21.78 58.07
CA ILE A 4 -54.62 20.91 57.47
C ILE A 4 -53.91 21.72 56.36
N ALA A 5 -52.61 21.99 56.58
CA ALA A 5 -51.77 22.60 55.56
C ALA A 5 -51.26 21.52 54.59
N VAL A 6 -51.57 21.65 53.33
CA VAL A 6 -51.05 20.78 52.23
C VAL A 6 -49.81 21.47 51.65
N ALA A 7 -48.64 20.81 51.74
CA ALA A 7 -47.40 21.27 51.15
C ALA A 7 -47.34 20.77 49.66
N PRO A 8 -46.93 21.60 48.70
CA PRO A 8 -46.77 21.14 47.30
C PRO A 8 -45.43 20.40 47.13
N PHE A 9 -45.50 19.16 46.65
CA PHE A 9 -44.34 18.40 46.22
C PHE A 9 -43.92 18.91 44.81
N ILE A 10 -42.77 19.55 44.71
CA ILE A 10 -42.16 19.94 43.43
C ILE A 10 -41.36 18.74 42.94
N PHE A 11 -41.85 18.11 41.88
CA PHE A 11 -41.10 17.07 41.13
C PHE A 11 -40.07 17.76 40.21
N ILE A 12 -38.78 17.71 40.57
CA ILE A 12 -37.70 18.13 39.67
C ILE A 12 -37.41 16.99 38.73
N LEU A 13 -37.84 17.14 37.47
CA LEU A 13 -37.52 16.23 36.37
C LEU A 13 -36.08 16.52 35.91
N ALA A 14 -35.12 15.72 36.36
CA ALA A 14 -33.74 15.80 35.88
C ALA A 14 -33.67 15.21 34.45
N LEU A 15 -33.60 16.09 33.45
CA LEU A 15 -33.25 15.67 32.05
C LEU A 15 -31.77 15.27 32.03
N PHE A 16 -31.51 13.97 32.00
CA PHE A 16 -30.19 13.46 31.63
C PHE A 16 -30.00 13.66 30.11
N PHE A 17 -29.23 14.68 29.70
CA PHE A 17 -28.66 14.76 28.36
C PHE A 17 -27.58 13.68 28.25
N LEU A 18 -27.91 12.54 27.65
CA LEU A 18 -26.92 11.63 27.13
C LEU A 18 -26.21 12.36 25.98
N ALA A 19 -25.03 12.91 26.25
CA ALA A 19 -24.13 13.35 25.20
C ALA A 19 -23.73 12.10 24.39
N ALA A 20 -24.35 11.91 23.22
CA ALA A 20 -23.87 10.95 22.25
C ALA A 20 -22.46 11.37 21.87
N SER A 21 -21.46 10.62 22.31
CA SER A 21 -20.10 10.75 21.77
C SER A 21 -20.21 10.61 20.25
N PRO A 22 -19.60 11.52 19.47
CA PRO A 22 -19.58 11.31 18.01
C PRO A 22 -18.96 9.94 17.76
N LEU A 23 -19.71 9.05 17.12
CA LEU A 23 -19.16 7.81 16.57
C LEU A 23 -18.04 8.24 15.64
N MET A 24 -16.79 8.04 16.04
CA MET A 24 -15.67 8.22 15.11
C MET A 24 -15.97 7.27 13.95
N ALA A 25 -16.17 7.84 12.76
CA ALA A 25 -16.43 7.03 11.59
C ALA A 25 -15.27 6.06 11.44
N ASP A 26 -15.58 4.77 11.28
CA ASP A 26 -14.59 3.73 11.07
C ASP A 26 -13.78 4.05 9.80
N THR A 27 -12.52 4.42 9.96
CA THR A 27 -11.64 4.85 8.87
C THR A 27 -10.57 3.81 8.57
N VAL A 28 -10.21 3.70 7.30
CA VAL A 28 -9.00 2.99 6.89
C VAL A 28 -7.82 3.94 7.02
N LYS A 29 -6.78 3.51 7.73
CA LYS A 29 -5.54 4.27 7.83
C LYS A 29 -4.55 3.82 6.76
N VAL A 30 -3.86 4.78 6.16
CA VAL A 30 -2.78 4.54 5.20
C VAL A 30 -1.54 5.28 5.67
N THR A 31 -0.48 4.53 6.01
CA THR A 31 0.79 5.07 6.48
C THR A 31 1.88 4.76 5.47
N PRO A 32 2.43 5.76 4.77
CA PRO A 32 3.58 5.58 3.90
C PRO A 32 4.86 5.32 4.70
N LEU A 33 5.68 4.36 4.26
CA LEU A 33 6.97 4.03 4.88
C LEU A 33 8.12 4.41 3.95
N GLY A 34 8.23 5.70 3.66
CA GLY A 34 9.28 6.26 2.83
C GLY A 34 10.64 6.35 3.54
N SER A 35 11.62 6.92 2.84
CA SER A 35 13.00 7.02 3.29
C SER A 35 13.30 8.24 4.15
N HIS A 36 12.53 9.33 4.00
CA HIS A 36 12.72 10.59 4.72
C HIS A 36 11.41 11.07 5.32
N ASP A 37 11.41 11.31 6.63
CA ASP A 37 10.22 11.70 7.39
C ASP A 37 9.55 12.96 6.83
N GLY A 38 8.24 12.87 6.56
CA GLY A 38 7.46 13.97 6.02
C GLY A 38 7.71 14.31 4.56
N GLU A 39 8.48 13.48 3.82
CA GLU A 39 8.77 13.67 2.39
C GLU A 39 8.22 12.53 1.55
N PHE A 40 8.08 12.78 0.24
CA PHE A 40 7.85 11.77 -0.79
C PHE A 40 9.06 11.71 -1.71
N CYS A 41 9.82 10.63 -1.61
CA CYS A 41 11.14 10.47 -2.20
C CYS A 41 11.15 9.46 -3.37
N GLY A 42 12.23 9.48 -4.14
CA GLY A 42 12.35 8.73 -5.39
C GLY A 42 12.22 7.20 -5.28
N ARG A 43 12.48 6.63 -4.10
CA ARG A 43 12.40 5.17 -3.88
C ARG A 43 11.21 4.74 -3.02
N ASP A 44 10.33 5.66 -2.65
CA ASP A 44 9.22 5.37 -1.75
C ASP A 44 8.14 4.57 -2.49
N ARG A 45 7.81 3.38 -1.97
CA ARG A 45 6.84 2.43 -2.50
C ARG A 45 5.89 1.92 -1.42
N ALA A 46 6.45 1.68 -0.21
CA ALA A 46 5.79 0.96 0.85
C ALA A 46 4.64 1.74 1.47
N LEU A 47 3.48 1.09 1.56
CA LEU A 47 2.31 1.60 2.26
C LEU A 47 1.81 0.55 3.25
N VAL A 48 1.49 0.97 4.46
CA VAL A 48 0.75 0.14 5.43
C VAL A 48 -0.71 0.60 5.44
N PHE A 49 -1.61 -0.32 5.14
CA PHE A 49 -3.05 -0.16 5.29
C PHE A 49 -3.49 -0.78 6.61
N GLU A 50 -4.33 -0.08 7.37
CA GLU A 50 -4.93 -0.59 8.60
C GLU A 50 -6.45 -0.48 8.51
N ASP A 51 -7.11 -1.65 8.52
CA ASP A 51 -8.57 -1.76 8.56
C ASP A 51 -9.12 -1.30 9.91
N PRO A 52 -10.37 -0.84 10.01
CA PRO A 52 -11.01 -0.53 11.30
C PRO A 52 -10.98 -1.68 12.31
N ASP A 53 -10.99 -2.94 11.87
CA ASP A 53 -10.86 -4.11 12.74
C ASP A 53 -9.43 -4.35 13.27
N GLY A 54 -8.47 -3.51 12.84
CA GLY A 54 -7.07 -3.57 13.22
C GLY A 54 -6.22 -4.50 12.34
N THR A 55 -6.76 -5.08 11.27
CA THR A 55 -5.97 -5.86 10.30
C THR A 55 -5.01 -4.94 9.54
N ARG A 56 -3.72 -5.31 9.49
CA ARG A 56 -2.67 -4.49 8.88
C ARG A 56 -2.02 -5.20 7.69
N LEU A 57 -1.99 -4.50 6.56
CA LEU A 57 -1.40 -5.00 5.32
C LEU A 57 -0.22 -4.10 4.92
N LEU A 58 0.95 -4.71 4.67
CA LEU A 58 2.09 -4.03 4.06
C LEU A 58 2.06 -4.27 2.55
N TYR A 59 1.96 -3.21 1.79
CA TYR A 59 2.01 -3.25 0.33
C TYR A 59 3.41 -2.82 -0.15
N ASP A 60 4.03 -3.66 -0.99
CA ASP A 60 5.35 -3.45 -1.60
C ASP A 60 6.39 -2.91 -0.61
N ALA A 61 6.98 -3.78 0.22
CA ALA A 61 7.97 -3.41 1.24
C ALA A 61 9.09 -2.51 0.69
N GLY A 62 9.45 -2.70 -0.57
CA GLY A 62 10.40 -1.88 -1.28
C GLY A 62 11.76 -1.78 -0.60
N ARG A 63 12.45 -0.67 -0.86
CA ARG A 63 13.79 -0.40 -0.31
C ARG A 63 13.80 0.58 0.87
N THR A 64 12.64 1.12 1.25
CA THR A 64 12.54 2.21 2.25
C THR A 64 11.98 1.76 3.60
N VAL A 65 11.63 0.48 3.73
CA VAL A 65 11.40 -0.17 5.02
C VAL A 65 12.76 -0.68 5.54
N ALA A 66 13.14 -0.33 6.76
CA ALA A 66 14.42 -0.69 7.37
C ALA A 66 14.44 -2.16 7.86
N GLY A 67 14.05 -3.09 6.98
CA GLY A 67 13.96 -4.51 7.25
C GLY A 67 12.89 -4.88 8.29
N ALA A 68 12.92 -6.11 8.78
CA ALA A 68 11.91 -6.66 9.68
C ALA A 68 11.84 -5.98 11.07
N LYS A 69 12.87 -5.24 11.44
CA LYS A 69 12.97 -4.52 12.72
C LYS A 69 12.53 -3.05 12.63
N ASP A 70 12.11 -2.58 11.46
CA ASP A 70 11.61 -1.23 11.29
C ASP A 70 10.46 -0.96 12.30
N PRO A 71 10.60 0.02 13.22
CA PRO A 71 9.60 0.25 14.26
C PRO A 71 8.25 0.72 13.70
N ARG A 72 8.23 1.29 12.50
CA ARG A 72 7.02 1.78 11.82
C ARG A 72 6.09 0.65 11.38
N LEU A 73 6.61 -0.57 11.19
CA LEU A 73 5.81 -1.73 10.79
C LEU A 73 4.78 -2.11 11.84
N GLY A 74 5.14 -2.12 13.13
CA GLY A 74 4.29 -2.69 14.17
C GLY A 74 3.92 -4.16 13.87
N ARG A 75 2.65 -4.53 14.10
CA ARG A 75 2.07 -5.79 13.64
C ARG A 75 1.77 -5.70 12.14
N ILE A 76 2.05 -6.76 11.42
CA ILE A 76 1.64 -6.94 10.02
C ILE A 76 0.99 -8.32 9.92
N ASP A 77 -0.21 -8.38 9.33
CA ASP A 77 -0.95 -9.63 9.14
C ASP A 77 -0.74 -10.17 7.71
N VAL A 78 -0.54 -9.27 6.74
CA VAL A 78 -0.35 -9.61 5.32
C VAL A 78 0.74 -8.74 4.70
N VAL A 79 1.58 -9.35 3.88
CA VAL A 79 2.47 -8.67 2.93
C VAL A 79 1.93 -8.90 1.53
N LEU A 80 1.67 -7.81 0.81
CA LEU A 80 1.27 -7.81 -0.60
C LEU A 80 2.47 -7.42 -1.46
N VAL A 81 2.71 -8.15 -2.54
CA VAL A 81 3.79 -7.84 -3.50
C VAL A 81 3.19 -7.79 -4.89
N SER A 82 3.33 -6.64 -5.55
CA SER A 82 2.79 -6.43 -6.90
C SER A 82 3.56 -7.21 -7.96
N HIS A 83 4.88 -7.23 -7.88
CA HIS A 83 5.78 -7.93 -8.81
C HIS A 83 7.20 -8.06 -8.23
N MET A 84 8.08 -8.76 -8.96
CA MET A 84 9.38 -9.23 -8.45
C MET A 84 10.54 -8.25 -8.65
N HIS A 85 10.31 -6.98 -9.03
CA HIS A 85 11.40 -6.01 -9.09
C HIS A 85 11.90 -5.66 -7.68
N GLY A 86 13.20 -5.41 -7.59
CA GLY A 86 13.89 -5.23 -6.32
C GLY A 86 13.39 -4.07 -5.47
N ASP A 87 12.87 -3.02 -6.10
CA ASP A 87 12.30 -1.84 -5.43
C ASP A 87 10.84 -2.06 -4.92
N HIS A 88 10.24 -3.24 -5.21
CA HIS A 88 8.95 -3.69 -4.66
C HIS A 88 9.11 -4.81 -3.64
N VAL A 89 9.92 -5.83 -3.94
CA VAL A 89 10.16 -6.92 -2.98
C VAL A 89 11.18 -6.59 -1.89
N GLY A 90 12.00 -5.55 -2.09
CA GLY A 90 13.07 -5.16 -1.19
C GLY A 90 14.29 -6.08 -1.30
N ASN A 91 14.98 -6.05 -2.45
CA ASN A 91 16.26 -6.75 -2.63
C ASN A 91 17.40 -6.10 -1.84
N GLN A 92 17.24 -4.85 -1.47
CA GLN A 92 18.04 -4.03 -0.57
C GLN A 92 17.11 -3.18 0.28
N HIS A 93 17.58 -2.63 1.39
CA HIS A 93 16.81 -1.69 2.19
C HIS A 93 17.69 -0.65 2.89
N ILE A 94 17.09 0.47 3.29
CA ILE A 94 17.75 1.44 4.16
C ILE A 94 18.07 0.82 5.52
N GLU A 95 19.13 1.26 6.16
CA GLU A 95 19.42 0.89 7.55
C GLU A 95 18.55 1.71 8.53
N ALA A 96 18.38 2.98 8.24
CA ALA A 96 17.53 3.90 9.00
C ALA A 96 16.94 4.98 8.08
N THR A 97 15.85 5.63 8.51
CA THR A 97 15.29 6.80 7.83
C THR A 97 16.26 7.99 7.85
N ASN A 98 16.05 8.93 6.93
CA ASN A 98 16.79 10.20 6.82
C ASN A 98 18.28 10.05 6.45
N GLN A 99 18.68 8.91 5.87
CA GLN A 99 20.03 8.70 5.37
C GLN A 99 20.11 8.97 3.87
N GLY A 100 21.18 9.67 3.44
CA GLY A 100 21.35 10.13 2.06
C GLY A 100 20.51 11.36 1.78
N THR A 101 19.96 11.45 0.57
CA THR A 101 19.05 12.53 0.16
C THR A 101 17.73 11.96 -0.31
N CYS A 102 16.66 12.73 -0.27
CA CYS A 102 15.36 12.28 -0.76
C CYS A 102 15.41 11.82 -2.24
N ALA A 103 16.25 12.45 -3.08
CA ALA A 103 16.47 12.01 -4.46
C ALA A 103 17.22 10.67 -4.55
N THR A 104 18.18 10.44 -3.65
CA THR A 104 19.05 9.26 -3.60
C THR A 104 19.20 8.76 -2.17
N PRO A 105 18.17 8.12 -1.58
CA PRO A 105 18.27 7.53 -0.26
C PRO A 105 19.36 6.44 -0.24
N LEU A 106 20.09 6.34 0.86
CA LEU A 106 21.04 5.24 1.04
C LEU A 106 20.29 3.92 1.25
N THR A 107 20.76 2.85 0.58
CA THR A 107 20.26 1.48 0.77
C THR A 107 21.44 0.56 1.05
N PRO A 108 22.10 0.69 2.24
CA PRO A 108 23.35 0.02 2.51
C PRO A 108 23.20 -1.48 2.85
N VAL A 109 21.97 -1.93 3.17
CA VAL A 109 21.72 -3.32 3.57
C VAL A 109 21.24 -4.13 2.38
N ASP A 110 22.00 -5.18 2.02
CA ASP A 110 21.62 -6.16 1.00
C ASP A 110 20.71 -7.23 1.65
N ALA A 111 19.56 -7.49 1.06
CA ALA A 111 18.61 -8.51 1.50
C ALA A 111 18.63 -9.77 0.64
N LEU A 112 19.52 -9.86 -0.36
CA LEU A 112 19.67 -11.05 -1.22
C LEU A 112 20.32 -12.22 -0.49
N PRO A 113 20.02 -13.48 -0.85
CA PRO A 113 19.06 -13.93 -1.89
C PRO A 113 17.61 -13.92 -1.44
N ASP A 114 17.33 -13.55 -0.21
CA ASP A 114 15.97 -13.38 0.30
C ASP A 114 15.41 -12.02 -0.13
N THR A 115 14.46 -11.47 0.50
CA THR A 115 13.98 -10.09 0.26
C THR A 115 13.40 -9.54 1.55
N SER A 116 13.28 -8.23 1.67
CA SER A 116 12.63 -7.60 2.82
C SER A 116 11.19 -8.11 2.98
N SER A 117 10.46 -8.35 1.90
CA SER A 117 9.10 -8.93 1.95
C SER A 117 9.08 -10.29 2.65
N VAL A 118 10.05 -11.18 2.37
CA VAL A 118 10.17 -12.50 3.02
C VAL A 118 10.55 -12.37 4.48
N THR A 119 11.61 -11.59 4.78
CA THR A 119 12.11 -11.47 6.16
C THR A 119 11.14 -10.76 7.08
N ILE A 120 10.38 -9.76 6.56
CA ILE A 120 9.30 -9.11 7.29
C ILE A 120 8.16 -10.09 7.55
N ALA A 121 7.68 -10.81 6.53
CA ALA A 121 6.60 -11.78 6.69
C ALA A 121 6.96 -12.84 7.74
N LEU A 122 8.17 -13.41 7.67
CA LEU A 122 8.67 -14.39 8.64
C LEU A 122 8.69 -13.81 10.07
N ALA A 123 9.29 -12.62 10.26
CA ALA A 123 9.43 -12.00 11.57
C ALA A 123 8.10 -11.58 12.20
N LYS A 124 7.13 -11.18 11.36
CA LYS A 124 5.79 -10.75 11.79
C LYS A 124 4.76 -11.88 11.83
N LYS A 125 5.16 -13.10 11.38
CA LYS A 125 4.23 -14.23 11.17
C LYS A 125 3.07 -13.86 10.26
N ALA A 126 3.36 -13.06 9.24
CA ALA A 126 2.40 -12.54 8.29
C ALA A 126 2.31 -13.46 7.06
N LYS A 127 1.15 -13.51 6.43
CA LYS A 127 0.98 -14.16 5.14
C LYS A 127 1.56 -13.29 4.03
N ILE A 128 2.11 -13.93 2.99
CA ILE A 128 2.46 -13.26 1.73
C ILE A 128 1.37 -13.62 0.72
N ILE A 129 0.57 -12.66 0.31
CA ILE A 129 -0.51 -12.90 -0.65
C ILE A 129 -0.17 -12.24 -1.98
N THR A 130 -0.03 -13.06 -3.03
CA THR A 130 0.40 -12.59 -4.36
C THR A 130 -0.33 -13.32 -5.48
N GLY A 131 -0.24 -12.74 -6.69
CA GLY A 131 -0.74 -13.35 -7.92
C GLY A 131 0.29 -14.24 -8.61
N SER A 132 -0.08 -14.73 -9.79
CA SER A 132 0.80 -15.39 -10.76
C SER A 132 1.53 -16.64 -10.24
N GLU A 133 2.84 -16.75 -10.47
CA GLU A 133 3.69 -17.83 -9.98
C GLU A 133 4.56 -17.38 -8.78
N MET A 134 4.43 -16.13 -8.34
CA MET A 134 5.19 -15.55 -7.22
C MET A 134 5.05 -16.33 -5.89
N PRO A 135 3.88 -16.90 -5.53
CA PRO A 135 3.76 -17.63 -4.26
C PRO A 135 4.71 -18.81 -4.13
N LYS A 136 5.06 -19.48 -5.24
CA LYS A 136 6.03 -20.60 -5.20
C LYS A 136 7.44 -20.13 -4.83
N PHE A 137 7.85 -18.96 -5.33
CA PHE A 137 9.11 -18.34 -4.94
C PHE A 137 9.12 -18.02 -3.44
N PHE A 138 8.10 -17.31 -2.95
CA PHE A 138 8.01 -16.94 -1.54
C PHE A 138 7.90 -18.16 -0.62
N ALA A 139 7.13 -19.19 -0.98
CA ALA A 139 7.04 -20.44 -0.24
C ALA A 139 8.41 -21.13 -0.09
N SER A 140 9.19 -21.16 -1.18
CA SER A 140 10.55 -21.70 -1.16
C SER A 140 11.47 -20.92 -0.23
N LYS A 141 11.39 -19.58 -0.26
CA LYS A 141 12.21 -18.71 0.62
C LYS A 141 11.82 -18.84 2.10
N LEU A 142 10.50 -18.82 2.40
CA LEU A 142 10.00 -19.03 3.76
C LEU A 142 10.50 -20.36 4.32
N LYS A 143 10.37 -21.46 3.54
CA LYS A 143 10.85 -22.78 3.93
C LYS A 143 12.37 -22.79 4.21
N ALA A 144 13.17 -22.17 3.37
CA ALA A 144 14.62 -22.09 3.51
C ALA A 144 15.03 -21.36 4.80
N LEU A 145 14.24 -20.41 5.27
CA LEU A 145 14.44 -19.65 6.51
C LEU A 145 13.75 -20.27 7.74
N GLY A 146 13.18 -21.48 7.63
CA GLY A 146 12.50 -22.18 8.73
C GLY A 146 11.06 -21.72 9.00
N GLY A 147 10.46 -20.93 8.09
CA GLY A 147 9.05 -20.56 8.15
C GLY A 147 8.13 -21.58 7.48
N ASP A 148 6.83 -21.32 7.56
CA ASP A 148 5.80 -22.13 6.91
C ASP A 148 5.65 -21.73 5.43
N PRO A 149 5.93 -22.62 4.45
CA PRO A 149 5.67 -22.34 3.04
C PRO A 149 4.18 -22.10 2.73
N GLY A 150 3.27 -22.58 3.59
CA GLY A 150 1.83 -22.32 3.48
C GLY A 150 1.42 -20.88 3.74
N ASP A 151 2.30 -20.06 4.33
CA ASP A 151 2.06 -18.62 4.48
C ASP A 151 2.22 -17.84 3.18
N ALA A 152 2.76 -18.43 2.11
CA ALA A 152 2.76 -17.86 0.78
C ALA A 152 1.52 -18.31 -0.01
N GLU A 153 0.53 -17.44 -0.12
CA GLU A 153 -0.80 -17.74 -0.63
C GLU A 153 -1.05 -17.13 -2.03
N LEU A 154 -1.69 -17.91 -2.89
CA LEU A 154 -2.05 -17.52 -4.25
C LEU A 154 -3.44 -16.89 -4.31
N VAL A 155 -3.54 -15.77 -5.05
CA VAL A 155 -4.81 -15.26 -5.57
C VAL A 155 -4.65 -15.01 -7.07
N ARG A 156 -5.40 -15.72 -7.88
CA ARG A 156 -5.42 -15.54 -9.34
C ARG A 156 -6.33 -14.37 -9.71
N PHE A 157 -6.10 -13.76 -10.88
CA PHE A 157 -6.91 -12.63 -11.37
C PHE A 157 -8.41 -12.94 -11.34
N GLY A 158 -9.18 -12.05 -10.73
CA GLY A 158 -10.61 -12.22 -10.47
C GLY A 158 -10.94 -13.10 -9.27
N GLY A 159 -9.96 -13.78 -8.68
CA GLY A 159 -10.11 -14.47 -7.41
C GLY A 159 -9.91 -13.52 -6.22
N SER A 160 -10.31 -13.96 -5.03
CA SER A 160 -10.13 -13.20 -3.79
C SER A 160 -9.79 -14.08 -2.61
N ARG A 161 -9.13 -13.49 -1.61
CA ARG A 161 -8.99 -14.04 -0.25
C ARG A 161 -9.46 -13.02 0.77
N LYS A 162 -10.07 -13.53 1.83
CA LYS A 162 -10.43 -12.70 2.98
C LYS A 162 -9.48 -12.96 4.13
N VAL A 163 -8.91 -11.89 4.69
CA VAL A 163 -8.14 -11.91 5.93
C VAL A 163 -8.82 -10.97 6.90
N ASN A 164 -9.42 -11.52 7.95
CA ASN A 164 -10.28 -10.78 8.90
C ASN A 164 -11.32 -9.91 8.16
N GLY A 165 -11.33 -8.60 8.33
CA GLY A 165 -12.25 -7.66 7.68
C GLY A 165 -11.91 -7.33 6.23
N VAL A 166 -10.69 -7.63 5.76
CA VAL A 166 -10.22 -7.20 4.43
C VAL A 166 -10.35 -8.31 3.40
N THR A 167 -10.99 -8.00 2.27
CA THR A 167 -10.99 -8.86 1.08
C THR A 167 -9.91 -8.36 0.11
N ILE A 168 -9.01 -9.25 -0.28
CA ILE A 168 -7.88 -9.02 -1.17
C ILE A 168 -8.17 -9.69 -2.50
N THR A 169 -8.31 -8.91 -3.56
CA THR A 169 -8.54 -9.38 -4.93
C THR A 169 -7.38 -8.97 -5.82
N THR A 170 -6.99 -9.80 -6.78
CA THR A 170 -5.96 -9.45 -7.75
C THR A 170 -6.58 -9.09 -9.10
N VAL A 171 -5.98 -8.09 -9.75
CA VAL A 171 -6.35 -7.61 -11.09
C VAL A 171 -5.10 -7.52 -11.97
N PRO A 172 -5.24 -7.56 -13.32
CA PRO A 172 -4.09 -7.43 -14.21
C PRO A 172 -3.35 -6.10 -14.05
N ALA A 173 -2.03 -6.17 -14.18
CA ALA A 173 -1.15 -5.04 -14.45
C ALA A 173 -0.30 -5.36 -15.68
N VAL A 174 0.16 -4.35 -16.42
CA VAL A 174 1.00 -4.53 -17.62
C VAL A 174 2.38 -3.96 -17.35
N HIS A 175 3.29 -4.86 -17.03
CA HIS A 175 4.70 -4.58 -16.72
C HIS A 175 5.53 -5.85 -16.85
N SER A 176 6.85 -5.77 -16.70
CA SER A 176 7.71 -6.95 -16.59
C SER A 176 7.66 -7.52 -15.16
N ASN A 177 7.83 -8.85 -15.04
CA ASN A 177 7.85 -9.53 -13.74
C ASN A 177 8.92 -10.63 -13.71
N GLY A 178 10.18 -10.22 -13.87
CA GLY A 178 11.34 -11.09 -13.84
C GLY A 178 11.95 -11.18 -12.43
N ILE A 179 12.24 -12.40 -11.97
CA ILE A 179 13.01 -12.62 -10.75
C ILE A 179 14.49 -12.44 -11.12
N ALA A 180 15.14 -11.44 -10.52
CA ALA A 180 16.56 -11.19 -10.75
C ALA A 180 17.42 -12.38 -10.27
N PRO A 181 18.53 -12.70 -10.97
CA PRO A 181 19.41 -13.83 -10.63
C PRO A 181 19.88 -13.86 -9.18
N GLY A 182 20.20 -12.69 -8.61
CA GLY A 182 20.64 -12.59 -7.21
C GLY A 182 19.57 -13.02 -6.18
N MET A 183 18.28 -12.89 -6.50
CA MET A 183 17.20 -13.38 -5.66
C MET A 183 17.02 -14.90 -5.76
N ILE A 184 17.39 -15.50 -6.89
CA ILE A 184 17.36 -16.96 -7.07
C ILE A 184 18.51 -17.60 -6.32
N GLY A 185 19.73 -17.10 -6.54
CA GLY A 185 20.95 -17.60 -5.93
C GLY A 185 21.41 -18.94 -6.51
N GLY A 186 22.57 -19.44 -6.02
CA GLY A 186 23.15 -20.70 -6.41
C GLY A 186 23.46 -20.80 -7.93
N GLN A 187 23.76 -22.01 -8.40
CA GLN A 187 24.18 -22.26 -9.77
C GLN A 187 23.17 -21.75 -10.82
N LEU A 188 21.88 -21.86 -10.57
CA LEU A 188 20.86 -21.36 -11.50
C LEU A 188 20.91 -19.84 -11.59
N GLY A 189 21.06 -19.14 -10.48
CA GLY A 189 21.23 -17.68 -10.45
C GLY A 189 22.49 -17.25 -11.22
N GLU A 190 23.59 -17.93 -11.02
CA GLU A 190 24.84 -17.67 -11.74
C GLU A 190 24.70 -17.84 -13.26
N LEU A 191 24.05 -18.92 -13.70
CA LEU A 191 23.79 -19.18 -15.13
C LEU A 191 22.89 -18.11 -15.76
N LEU A 192 21.81 -17.73 -15.07
CA LEU A 192 20.90 -16.66 -15.55
C LEU A 192 21.65 -15.33 -15.62
N HIS A 193 22.46 -15.00 -14.62
CA HIS A 193 23.26 -13.78 -14.61
C HIS A 193 24.25 -13.75 -15.80
N ALA A 194 25.00 -14.83 -15.98
CA ALA A 194 25.97 -14.95 -17.08
C ALA A 194 25.32 -14.88 -18.47
N SER A 195 24.04 -15.28 -18.57
CA SER A 195 23.26 -15.26 -19.82
C SER A 195 22.50 -13.95 -20.04
N GLY A 196 22.53 -13.00 -19.08
CA GLY A 196 21.74 -11.77 -19.13
C GLY A 196 20.22 -12.01 -19.03
N LEU A 197 19.80 -13.11 -18.39
CA LEU A 197 18.41 -13.53 -18.29
C LEU A 197 17.87 -13.39 -16.86
N THR A 198 16.54 -13.30 -16.75
CA THR A 198 15.77 -13.39 -15.48
C THR A 198 14.80 -14.55 -15.56
N ALA A 199 14.37 -15.10 -14.42
CA ALA A 199 13.31 -16.08 -14.38
C ALA A 199 11.95 -15.39 -14.40
N TYR A 200 11.03 -15.85 -15.24
CA TYR A 200 9.68 -15.28 -15.31
C TYR A 200 8.81 -15.72 -14.13
N ALA A 201 8.18 -14.76 -13.46
CA ALA A 201 7.31 -15.01 -12.29
C ALA A 201 5.80 -14.91 -12.61
N GLY A 202 5.43 -14.97 -13.89
CA GLY A 202 4.06 -14.72 -14.35
C GLY A 202 3.77 -13.22 -14.51
N PRO A 203 2.54 -12.82 -14.91
CA PRO A 203 2.19 -11.43 -15.08
C PRO A 203 2.23 -10.66 -13.74
N PRO A 204 2.59 -9.37 -13.74
CA PRO A 204 2.52 -8.51 -12.56
C PRO A 204 1.07 -8.32 -12.10
N THR A 205 0.90 -7.90 -10.88
CA THR A 205 -0.38 -7.91 -10.17
C THR A 205 -0.73 -6.54 -9.62
N GLY A 206 -1.88 -6.00 -10.02
CA GLY A 206 -2.58 -4.98 -9.27
C GLY A 206 -3.49 -5.60 -8.21
N TYR A 207 -3.92 -4.83 -7.22
CA TYR A 207 -4.83 -5.28 -6.18
C TYR A 207 -6.07 -4.40 -6.08
N VAL A 208 -7.19 -5.02 -5.71
CA VAL A 208 -8.37 -4.33 -5.19
C VAL A 208 -8.60 -4.83 -3.78
N LEU A 209 -8.50 -3.92 -2.81
CA LEU A 209 -8.74 -4.18 -1.40
C LEU A 209 -10.12 -3.67 -1.03
N THR A 210 -10.95 -4.51 -0.43
CA THR A 210 -12.24 -4.10 0.15
C THR A 210 -12.15 -4.22 1.66
N PHE A 211 -12.26 -3.10 2.34
CA PHE A 211 -12.12 -2.96 3.79
C PHE A 211 -13.46 -3.12 4.50
N SER A 212 -13.43 -3.35 5.82
CA SER A 212 -14.61 -3.62 6.64
C SER A 212 -15.61 -2.45 6.68
N ASN A 213 -15.13 -1.20 6.54
CA ASN A 213 -15.99 -0.03 6.44
C ASN A 213 -16.62 0.18 5.06
N GLY A 214 -16.35 -0.70 4.09
CA GLY A 214 -16.86 -0.62 2.71
C GLY A 214 -15.97 0.16 1.75
N LEU A 215 -14.84 0.74 2.20
CA LEU A 215 -13.87 1.36 1.29
C LEU A 215 -13.29 0.32 0.33
N VAL A 216 -13.26 0.65 -0.95
CA VAL A 216 -12.59 -0.14 -2.00
C VAL A 216 -11.39 0.65 -2.52
N VAL A 217 -10.20 0.07 -2.42
CA VAL A 217 -8.93 0.68 -2.84
C VAL A 217 -8.32 -0.10 -4.00
N TYR A 218 -7.96 0.59 -5.06
CA TYR A 218 -7.15 0.04 -6.16
C TYR A 218 -5.67 0.38 -5.95
N LEU A 219 -4.82 -0.65 -5.94
CA LEU A 219 -3.37 -0.54 -5.95
C LEU A 219 -2.89 -0.93 -7.34
N SER A 220 -2.34 0.02 -8.09
CA SER A 220 -1.98 -0.21 -9.50
C SER A 220 -0.83 -1.22 -9.66
N GLY A 221 0.08 -1.32 -8.69
CA GLY A 221 1.42 -1.84 -8.93
C GLY A 221 2.13 -0.99 -9.97
N ASP A 222 3.17 -1.54 -10.56
CA ASP A 222 3.76 -0.96 -11.76
C ASP A 222 2.95 -1.41 -12.97
N THR A 223 2.41 -0.46 -13.72
CA THR A 223 1.56 -0.76 -14.86
C THR A 223 1.57 0.34 -15.91
N GLY A 224 1.27 -0.04 -17.14
CA GLY A 224 0.80 0.86 -18.19
C GLY A 224 -0.71 1.10 -18.10
N ILE A 225 -1.27 1.71 -19.14
CA ILE A 225 -2.72 1.87 -19.33
C ILE A 225 -3.30 0.53 -19.77
N THR A 226 -4.38 0.07 -19.13
CA THR A 226 -5.09 -1.17 -19.48
C THR A 226 -6.60 -0.99 -19.53
N ALA A 227 -7.28 -1.80 -20.33
CA ALA A 227 -8.74 -1.78 -20.43
C ALA A 227 -9.41 -2.24 -19.12
N GLU A 228 -8.74 -3.09 -18.34
CA GLU A 228 -9.24 -3.62 -17.06
C GLU A 228 -9.37 -2.53 -16.00
N GLN A 229 -8.63 -1.43 -16.10
CA GLN A 229 -8.78 -0.28 -15.22
C GLN A 229 -10.19 0.33 -15.33
N ASP A 230 -10.80 0.32 -16.52
CA ASP A 230 -12.21 0.70 -16.69
C ASP A 230 -13.17 -0.47 -16.41
N SER A 231 -12.99 -1.59 -17.12
CA SER A 231 -13.98 -2.67 -17.13
C SER A 231 -14.05 -3.43 -15.80
N VAL A 232 -12.92 -3.62 -15.13
CA VAL A 232 -12.80 -4.40 -13.90
C VAL A 232 -12.74 -3.48 -12.68
N VAL A 233 -11.74 -2.59 -12.61
CA VAL A 233 -11.52 -1.78 -11.41
C VAL A 233 -12.67 -0.80 -11.18
N ARG A 234 -13.08 -0.05 -12.21
CA ARG A 234 -14.18 0.93 -12.09
C ARG A 234 -15.55 0.28 -12.09
N ARG A 235 -15.88 -0.47 -13.17
CA ARG A 235 -17.28 -0.91 -13.37
C ARG A 235 -17.69 -2.04 -12.46
N HIS A 236 -16.78 -2.96 -12.14
CA HIS A 236 -17.06 -4.12 -11.30
C HIS A 236 -16.79 -3.82 -9.83
N TYR A 237 -15.54 -3.46 -9.47
CA TYR A 237 -15.17 -3.24 -8.06
C TYR A 237 -15.49 -1.85 -7.53
N ARG A 238 -15.61 -0.84 -8.37
CA ARG A 238 -15.97 0.55 -8.01
C ARG A 238 -15.02 1.15 -6.99
N ALA A 239 -13.71 1.06 -7.26
CA ALA A 239 -12.68 1.62 -6.38
C ALA A 239 -12.92 3.11 -6.09
N GLY A 240 -13.07 3.46 -4.81
CA GLY A 240 -13.27 4.83 -4.36
C GLY A 240 -11.95 5.57 -4.12
N LEU A 241 -10.88 4.84 -3.83
CA LEU A 241 -9.51 5.35 -3.69
C LEU A 241 -8.59 4.57 -4.62
N ALA A 242 -7.64 5.24 -5.27
CA ALA A 242 -6.58 4.59 -6.03
C ALA A 242 -5.19 4.95 -5.48
N VAL A 243 -4.24 4.02 -5.56
CA VAL A 243 -2.80 4.27 -5.44
C VAL A 243 -2.23 4.08 -6.82
N MET A 244 -1.71 5.15 -7.43
CA MET A 244 -1.35 5.16 -8.85
C MET A 244 0.12 5.48 -9.07
N ASN A 245 0.81 4.64 -9.84
CA ASN A 245 2.18 4.87 -10.29
C ASN A 245 2.24 6.05 -11.28
N ILE A 246 3.28 6.90 -11.14
CA ILE A 246 3.47 8.11 -11.96
C ILE A 246 4.90 8.27 -12.46
N GLY A 247 5.73 7.20 -12.42
CA GLY A 247 7.19 7.25 -12.44
C GLY A 247 7.84 7.52 -13.79
N ASP A 248 7.10 7.41 -14.90
CA ASP A 248 7.63 7.54 -16.27
C ASP A 248 8.76 6.54 -16.60
N THR A 249 9.09 6.37 -17.87
CA THR A 249 10.04 5.43 -18.43
C THR A 249 9.78 3.96 -18.06
N TYR A 250 9.56 3.66 -16.78
CA TYR A 250 9.32 2.29 -16.28
C TYR A 250 7.83 1.96 -16.11
N THR A 251 6.98 2.97 -15.94
CA THR A 251 5.52 2.86 -15.72
C THR A 251 4.79 3.93 -16.50
N THR A 252 3.48 4.13 -16.28
CA THR A 252 2.80 5.33 -16.78
C THR A 252 3.52 6.59 -16.30
N GLY A 253 3.66 7.55 -17.19
CA GLY A 253 4.06 8.92 -16.84
C GLY A 253 2.91 9.68 -16.16
N PRO A 254 3.17 10.91 -15.68
CA PRO A 254 2.20 11.67 -14.92
C PRO A 254 0.93 12.01 -15.72
N SER A 255 1.04 12.29 -17.01
CA SER A 255 -0.12 12.59 -17.89
C SER A 255 -0.97 11.36 -18.16
N GLU A 256 -0.34 10.23 -18.43
CA GLU A 256 -0.99 8.93 -18.67
C GLU A 256 -1.66 8.42 -17.39
N ALA A 257 -1.01 8.60 -16.24
CA ALA A 257 -1.58 8.27 -14.93
C ALA A 257 -2.81 9.15 -14.63
N ALA A 258 -2.74 10.46 -14.93
CA ALA A 258 -3.89 11.35 -14.82
C ALA A 258 -5.04 10.93 -15.76
N PHE A 259 -4.75 10.49 -16.98
CA PHE A 259 -5.76 9.91 -17.88
C PHE A 259 -6.41 8.66 -17.26
N VAL A 260 -5.62 7.73 -16.70
CA VAL A 260 -6.15 6.55 -16.03
C VAL A 260 -7.08 6.94 -14.88
N VAL A 261 -6.67 7.88 -14.03
CA VAL A 261 -7.49 8.36 -12.91
C VAL A 261 -8.76 9.05 -13.40
N ASN A 262 -8.65 9.98 -14.35
CA ASN A 262 -9.76 10.81 -14.80
C ASN A 262 -10.78 10.07 -15.66
N GLU A 263 -10.31 9.11 -16.51
CA GLU A 263 -11.16 8.55 -17.55
C GLU A 263 -11.43 7.05 -17.39
N LEU A 264 -10.51 6.30 -16.76
CA LEU A 264 -10.65 4.84 -16.63
C LEU A 264 -11.13 4.45 -15.23
N VAL A 265 -10.34 4.65 -14.18
CA VAL A 265 -10.68 4.23 -12.80
C VAL A 265 -11.75 5.13 -12.19
N LYS A 266 -11.66 6.43 -12.38
CA LYS A 266 -12.59 7.45 -11.84
C LYS A 266 -12.85 7.29 -10.33
N PRO A 267 -11.80 7.22 -9.50
CA PRO A 267 -11.96 7.15 -8.05
C PRO A 267 -12.41 8.51 -7.51
N ASN A 268 -12.81 8.57 -6.24
CA ASN A 268 -13.10 9.83 -5.56
C ASN A 268 -11.84 10.59 -5.16
N ALA A 269 -10.72 9.86 -5.00
CA ALA A 269 -9.40 10.43 -4.71
C ALA A 269 -8.28 9.46 -5.12
N VAL A 270 -7.03 9.97 -5.17
CA VAL A 270 -5.87 9.19 -5.53
C VAL A 270 -4.68 9.53 -4.64
N ILE A 271 -3.89 8.52 -4.27
CA ILE A 271 -2.57 8.66 -3.68
C ILE A 271 -1.54 8.48 -4.80
N ALA A 272 -0.65 9.45 -5.00
CA ALA A 272 0.46 9.31 -5.92
C ALA A 272 1.45 8.26 -5.42
N SER A 273 2.04 7.48 -6.32
CA SER A 273 3.04 6.46 -5.97
C SER A 273 4.12 6.38 -7.03
N HIS A 274 5.26 5.80 -6.69
CA HIS A 274 6.32 5.48 -7.65
C HIS A 274 6.78 6.68 -8.50
N ALA A 275 7.05 7.84 -7.87
CA ALA A 275 7.42 9.05 -8.60
C ALA A 275 8.81 8.98 -9.26
N ASN A 276 9.73 8.15 -8.77
CA ASN A 276 11.13 8.03 -9.22
C ASN A 276 11.92 9.35 -9.16
N GLU A 277 11.55 10.24 -8.25
CA GLU A 277 12.20 11.53 -8.03
C GLU A 277 11.97 12.01 -6.60
N ALA A 278 12.72 13.01 -6.15
CA ALA A 278 12.36 13.77 -4.97
C ALA A 278 11.14 14.63 -5.31
N ALA A 279 9.96 14.19 -4.92
CA ALA A 279 8.69 14.85 -5.26
C ALA A 279 8.39 16.04 -4.35
N THR A 280 8.92 16.03 -3.12
CA THR A 280 8.63 17.05 -2.11
C THR A 280 9.91 17.63 -1.47
N LYS A 281 9.74 18.81 -0.89
CA LYS A 281 10.72 19.46 0.00
C LYS A 281 9.96 20.13 1.14
N ASN A 282 10.28 19.77 2.37
CA ASN A 282 9.56 20.20 3.58
C ASN A 282 8.05 19.88 3.48
N GLY A 283 7.72 18.70 2.99
CA GLY A 283 6.34 18.22 2.80
C GLY A 283 5.56 18.91 1.68
N LYS A 284 6.17 19.79 0.90
CA LYS A 284 5.52 20.52 -0.20
C LYS A 284 6.03 20.01 -1.54
N VAL A 285 5.13 19.87 -2.50
CA VAL A 285 5.48 19.48 -3.89
C VAL A 285 6.49 20.44 -4.48
N ILE A 286 7.51 19.89 -5.12
CA ILE A 286 8.50 20.66 -5.88
C ILE A 286 7.90 20.96 -7.26
N PRO A 287 7.81 22.23 -7.67
CA PRO A 287 7.26 22.61 -8.97
C PRO A 287 8.00 21.96 -10.15
N GLY A 288 7.25 21.53 -11.16
CA GLY A 288 7.78 20.91 -12.38
C GLY A 288 8.19 19.44 -12.24
N THR A 289 8.01 18.82 -11.06
CA THR A 289 8.19 17.38 -10.87
C THR A 289 7.03 16.59 -11.52
N ARG A 290 7.23 15.28 -11.72
CA ARG A 290 6.15 14.36 -12.19
C ARG A 290 4.94 14.43 -11.27
N THR A 291 5.17 14.52 -9.98
CA THR A 291 4.12 14.67 -8.97
C THR A 291 3.35 15.96 -9.15
N ASP A 292 4.02 17.08 -9.39
CA ASP A 292 3.36 18.37 -9.68
C ASP A 292 2.55 18.31 -10.97
N ILE A 293 3.11 17.75 -12.05
CA ILE A 293 2.40 17.55 -13.34
C ILE A 293 1.16 16.66 -13.14
N PHE A 294 1.30 15.56 -12.40
CA PHE A 294 0.19 14.66 -12.11
C PHE A 294 -0.92 15.35 -11.33
N MET A 295 -0.57 16.12 -10.29
CA MET A 295 -1.54 16.87 -9.48
C MET A 295 -2.28 17.92 -10.31
N GLN A 296 -1.60 18.63 -11.21
CA GLN A 296 -2.23 19.62 -12.09
C GLN A 296 -3.16 19.01 -13.14
N ALA A 297 -2.84 17.81 -13.63
CA ALA A 297 -3.62 17.10 -14.66
C ALA A 297 -4.80 16.29 -14.10
N THR A 298 -4.80 15.99 -12.80
CA THR A 298 -5.80 15.12 -12.15
C THR A 298 -7.00 15.93 -11.67
N LYS A 299 -8.21 15.43 -11.93
CA LYS A 299 -9.49 16.12 -11.64
C LYS A 299 -10.05 15.83 -10.24
N VAL A 300 -9.50 14.87 -9.53
CA VAL A 300 -9.88 14.50 -8.17
C VAL A 300 -8.78 14.87 -7.17
N PRO A 301 -9.06 14.92 -5.85
CA PRO A 301 -8.01 15.15 -4.85
C PRO A 301 -6.84 14.16 -5.00
N VAL A 302 -5.62 14.70 -5.04
CA VAL A 302 -4.36 13.92 -5.04
C VAL A 302 -3.72 14.08 -3.68
N TYR A 303 -3.51 12.95 -2.99
CA TYR A 303 -2.83 12.92 -1.70
C TYR A 303 -1.39 12.47 -1.87
N LEU A 304 -0.49 13.14 -1.15
CA LEU A 304 0.95 12.84 -1.16
C LEU A 304 1.25 11.77 -0.11
N PRO A 305 1.96 10.69 -0.47
CA PRO A 305 2.37 9.66 0.48
C PRO A 305 3.61 10.13 1.28
N LEU A 306 3.44 11.17 2.09
CA LEU A 306 4.52 11.68 2.93
C LEU A 306 4.92 10.63 3.98
N SER A 307 6.20 10.29 4.01
CA SER A 307 6.73 9.26 4.91
C SER A 307 6.33 9.50 6.35
N ASP A 308 5.83 8.46 7.01
CA ASP A 308 5.39 8.45 8.41
C ASP A 308 4.22 9.42 8.74
N ARG A 309 3.48 9.86 7.73
CA ARG A 309 2.26 10.66 7.88
C ARG A 309 1.04 9.80 7.57
N THR A 310 0.32 9.40 8.63
CA THR A 310 -0.86 8.55 8.48
C THR A 310 -2.06 9.37 7.99
N MET A 311 -2.59 8.98 6.84
CA MET A 311 -3.86 9.48 6.29
C MET A 311 -5.01 8.58 6.71
N GLN A 312 -6.20 9.13 6.93
CA GLN A 312 -7.41 8.38 7.29
C GLN A 312 -8.50 8.61 6.25
N PHE A 313 -9.04 7.51 5.73
CA PHE A 313 -10.02 7.52 4.64
C PHE A 313 -11.37 6.98 5.08
N ASP A 314 -12.43 7.66 4.67
CA ASP A 314 -13.80 7.20 4.85
C ASP A 314 -14.17 6.06 3.87
N ALA A 315 -15.39 5.54 3.98
CA ALA A 315 -15.91 4.49 3.10
C ALA A 315 -15.98 4.88 1.61
N LYS A 316 -15.90 6.18 1.29
CA LYS A 316 -15.92 6.68 -0.09
C LYS A 316 -14.51 6.90 -0.66
N GLY A 317 -13.47 6.82 0.16
CA GLY A 317 -12.08 7.06 -0.23
C GLY A 317 -11.67 8.53 -0.17
N LEU A 318 -12.44 9.36 0.54
CA LEU A 318 -12.04 10.73 0.82
C LEU A 318 -11.26 10.77 2.13
N CYS A 319 -10.18 11.53 2.14
CA CYS A 319 -9.40 11.71 3.35
C CYS A 319 -10.13 12.62 4.34
N VAL A 320 -10.23 12.16 5.58
CA VAL A 320 -10.90 12.85 6.67
C VAL A 320 -9.95 13.33 7.76
N ALA A 321 -8.71 12.84 7.77
CA ALA A 321 -7.64 13.28 8.66
C ALA A 321 -6.26 12.94 8.13
N GLY A 322 -5.25 13.74 8.45
CA GLY A 322 -3.84 13.47 8.17
C GLY A 322 -3.38 13.73 6.72
N CYS A 323 -4.12 14.48 5.90
CA CYS A 323 -3.83 14.71 4.47
C CYS A 323 -3.29 16.10 4.16
#